data_2cd279b2ca3f9bef804705a79053f2bf
#
_entry.id   2cd279b2ca3f9bef804705a79053f2bf
#
_cell.length_a   1.000
_cell.length_b   1.000
_cell.length_c   1.000
_cell.angle_alpha   90.00
_cell.angle_beta   90.00
_cell.angle_gamma   90.00
#
_symmetry.space_group_name_H-M   'P 1'
#
loop_
_entity.id
_entity.type
_entity.pdbx_description
1 polymer ?
#
loop_
_entity_poly.entity_id
_entity_poly.type
_entity_poly.pdbx_seq_one_letter_code
_entity_poly.pdbx_strand_id
1 'polypeptide(L)'
;SGFMSAIGFWSSLAFLIVVIRMAMYNESVYQSDAIRLIPASDTKIYLSSLSATVLAMLYFGVVQAVINAIVAFASGNWSNYFMSSDGGLSTMKVIGIVVMALLIFVTSIVMVWTTISLIHLIILSIGAFLPIGRQRLIRGILYIVVSLAIIRTAVGVFHIYGMVMSGLSVGWGTAFASLGAIVLVAVLESVANILLMNKFVETAQ
;
A
#
# COMPACT_ATOMS: atom_id res chain seq x y z
N SER A 1 4.47 28.01 -15.08
CA SER A 1 3.60 27.13 -14.23
C SER A 1 3.28 25.79 -14.91
N GLY A 2 3.09 25.73 -16.25
CA GLY A 2 2.73 24.49 -16.94
C GLY A 2 3.78 23.36 -16.89
N PHE A 3 5.06 23.68 -16.88
CA PHE A 3 6.15 22.69 -16.84
C PHE A 3 6.16 21.90 -15.50
N MET A 4 5.95 22.59 -14.39
CA MET A 4 5.90 21.96 -13.07
C MET A 4 4.68 21.05 -12.89
N SER A 5 3.52 21.47 -13.39
CA SER A 5 2.31 20.63 -13.36
C SER A 5 2.47 19.38 -14.24
N ALA A 6 3.14 19.50 -15.39
CA ALA A 6 3.44 18.36 -16.24
C ALA A 6 4.38 17.35 -15.54
N ILE A 7 5.46 17.82 -14.89
CA ILE A 7 6.36 16.94 -14.13
C ILE A 7 5.63 16.26 -12.98
N GLY A 8 4.81 17.00 -12.23
CA GLY A 8 4.01 16.43 -11.15
C GLY A 8 3.05 15.33 -11.65
N PHE A 9 2.41 15.54 -12.79
CA PHE A 9 1.55 14.55 -13.42
C PHE A 9 2.32 13.28 -13.82
N TRP A 10 3.44 13.43 -14.53
CA TRP A 10 4.26 12.28 -14.94
C TRP A 10 4.87 11.54 -13.77
N SER A 11 5.30 12.25 -12.73
CA SER A 11 5.77 11.67 -11.47
C SER A 11 4.69 10.82 -10.80
N SER A 12 3.47 11.32 -10.72
CA SER A 12 2.35 10.59 -10.13
C SER A 12 1.98 9.36 -10.95
N LEU A 13 2.00 9.47 -12.28
CA LEU A 13 1.75 8.35 -13.18
C LEU A 13 2.82 7.26 -13.04
N ALA A 14 4.10 7.63 -13.03
CA ALA A 14 5.22 6.71 -12.84
C ALA A 14 5.11 5.99 -11.49
N PHE A 15 4.77 6.73 -10.43
CA PHE A 15 4.55 6.17 -9.09
C PHE A 15 3.43 5.12 -9.10
N LEU A 16 2.29 5.44 -9.71
CA LEU A 16 1.15 4.52 -9.80
C LEU A 16 1.51 3.24 -10.57
N ILE A 17 2.24 3.37 -11.68
CA ILE A 17 2.74 2.21 -12.46
C ILE A 17 3.65 1.33 -11.60
N VAL A 18 4.57 1.93 -10.84
CA VAL A 18 5.49 1.18 -9.96
C VAL A 18 4.71 0.44 -8.87
N VAL A 19 3.75 1.09 -8.20
CA VAL A 19 2.91 0.45 -7.18
C VAL A 19 2.17 -0.76 -7.73
N ILE A 20 1.54 -0.63 -8.92
CA ILE A 20 0.84 -1.72 -9.58
C ILE A 20 1.80 -2.87 -9.95
N ARG A 21 2.96 -2.54 -10.54
CA ARG A 21 3.95 -3.57 -10.92
C ARG A 21 4.49 -4.32 -9.71
N MET A 22 4.72 -3.63 -8.61
CA MET A 22 5.16 -4.24 -7.36
C MET A 22 4.10 -5.16 -6.76
N ALA A 23 2.82 -4.77 -6.80
CA ALA A 23 1.71 -5.63 -6.40
C ALA A 23 1.67 -6.92 -7.24
N MET A 24 1.76 -6.80 -8.57
CA MET A 24 1.79 -7.96 -9.49
C MET A 24 3.00 -8.87 -9.23
N TYR A 25 4.15 -8.28 -8.90
CA TYR A 25 5.36 -9.05 -8.58
C TYR A 25 5.17 -9.86 -7.28
N ASN A 26 4.64 -9.25 -6.23
CA ASN A 26 4.34 -9.95 -4.97
C ASN A 26 3.40 -11.15 -5.20
N GLU A 27 2.34 -10.96 -6.00
CA GLU A 27 1.41 -12.03 -6.31
C GLU A 27 2.10 -13.20 -7.07
N SER A 28 3.02 -12.89 -7.99
CA SER A 28 3.76 -13.91 -8.73
C SER A 28 4.69 -14.72 -7.83
N VAL A 29 5.24 -14.11 -6.77
CA VAL A 29 6.07 -14.78 -5.76
C VAL A 29 5.25 -15.82 -4.99
N TYR A 30 4.05 -15.49 -4.57
CA TYR A 30 3.20 -16.40 -3.78
C TYR A 30 2.69 -17.61 -4.57
N GLN A 31 2.66 -17.51 -5.91
CA GLN A 31 2.23 -18.59 -6.82
C GLN A 31 3.39 -19.39 -7.40
N SER A 32 4.63 -19.01 -7.16
CA SER A 32 5.81 -19.64 -7.77
C SER A 32 6.15 -20.96 -7.12
N ASP A 33 6.05 -22.05 -7.89
CA ASP A 33 6.47 -23.38 -7.44
C ASP A 33 7.96 -23.42 -7.07
N ALA A 34 8.80 -22.61 -7.73
CA ALA A 34 10.23 -22.54 -7.43
C ALA A 34 10.49 -21.98 -6.01
N ILE A 35 9.67 -21.05 -5.53
CA ILE A 35 9.82 -20.48 -4.19
C ILE A 35 9.38 -21.48 -3.13
N ARG A 36 8.42 -22.33 -3.42
CA ARG A 36 7.97 -23.41 -2.52
C ARG A 36 8.99 -24.52 -2.31
N LEU A 37 9.95 -24.68 -3.24
CA LEU A 37 11.07 -25.59 -3.07
C LEU A 37 12.13 -25.08 -2.07
N ILE A 38 12.04 -23.80 -1.67
CA ILE A 38 12.91 -23.25 -0.65
C ILE A 38 12.44 -23.74 0.72
N PRO A 39 13.31 -24.33 1.57
CA PRO A 39 12.95 -24.82 2.90
C PRO A 39 12.75 -23.64 3.86
N ALA A 40 11.75 -22.81 3.64
CA ALA A 40 11.39 -21.66 4.45
C ALA A 40 9.89 -21.70 4.77
N SER A 41 9.51 -21.22 5.96
CA SER A 41 8.09 -21.11 6.31
C SER A 41 7.40 -20.03 5.45
N ASP A 42 6.11 -20.23 5.14
CA ASP A 42 5.29 -19.29 4.38
C ASP A 42 5.30 -17.87 4.97
N THR A 43 5.34 -17.78 6.31
CA THR A 43 5.50 -16.51 7.02
C THR A 43 6.78 -15.79 6.62
N LYS A 44 7.91 -16.51 6.51
CA LYS A 44 9.19 -15.91 6.08
C LYS A 44 9.14 -15.49 4.63
N ILE A 45 8.54 -16.29 3.77
CA ILE A 45 8.36 -15.98 2.33
C ILE A 45 7.51 -14.72 2.18
N TYR A 46 6.35 -14.66 2.85
CA TYR A 46 5.46 -13.51 2.82
C TYR A 46 6.14 -12.22 3.31
N LEU A 47 6.74 -12.27 4.52
CA LEU A 47 7.38 -11.10 5.11
C LEU A 47 8.61 -10.64 4.32
N SER A 48 9.41 -11.55 3.76
CA SER A 48 10.57 -11.18 2.94
C SER A 48 10.14 -10.52 1.63
N SER A 49 9.10 -11.03 0.97
CA SER A 49 8.55 -10.43 -0.24
C SER A 49 7.99 -9.03 0.04
N LEU A 50 7.18 -8.89 1.08
CA LEU A 50 6.62 -7.61 1.49
C LEU A 50 7.73 -6.60 1.84
N SER A 51 8.74 -7.01 2.61
CA SER A 51 9.87 -6.17 2.99
C SER A 51 10.70 -5.74 1.77
N ALA A 52 10.96 -6.65 0.84
CA ALA A 52 11.67 -6.33 -0.41
C ALA A 52 10.91 -5.29 -1.24
N THR A 53 9.59 -5.42 -1.30
CA THR A 53 8.71 -4.48 -2.02
C THR A 53 8.71 -3.10 -1.36
N VAL A 54 8.64 -3.04 -0.02
CA VAL A 54 8.73 -1.77 0.73
C VAL A 54 10.09 -1.10 0.50
N LEU A 55 11.20 -1.85 0.56
CA LEU A 55 12.53 -1.31 0.30
C LEU A 55 12.68 -0.77 -1.13
N ALA A 56 12.19 -1.51 -2.13
CA ALA A 56 12.20 -1.05 -3.52
C ALA A 56 11.36 0.21 -3.71
N MET A 57 10.22 0.31 -3.01
CA MET A 57 9.36 1.49 -3.03
C MET A 57 10.03 2.69 -2.37
N LEU A 58 10.70 2.50 -1.23
CA LEU A 58 11.47 3.56 -0.56
C LEU A 58 12.61 4.06 -1.46
N TYR A 59 13.33 3.15 -2.11
CA TYR A 59 14.36 3.50 -3.08
C TYR A 59 13.80 4.36 -4.22
N PHE A 60 12.68 3.91 -4.83
CA PHE A 60 12.01 4.67 -5.88
C PHE A 60 11.55 6.03 -5.39
N GLY A 61 10.98 6.11 -4.18
CA GLY A 61 10.56 7.37 -3.55
C GLY A 61 11.70 8.34 -3.35
N VAL A 62 12.87 7.87 -2.92
CA VAL A 62 14.09 8.71 -2.78
C VAL A 62 14.54 9.24 -4.14
N VAL A 63 14.61 8.38 -5.17
CA VAL A 63 14.98 8.81 -6.53
C VAL A 63 14.02 9.87 -7.04
N GLN A 64 12.71 9.66 -6.86
CA GLN A 64 11.67 10.60 -7.24
C GLN A 64 11.81 11.94 -6.51
N ALA A 65 12.07 11.91 -5.19
CA ALA A 65 12.28 13.11 -4.39
C ALA A 65 13.50 13.90 -4.87
N VAL A 66 14.60 13.22 -5.19
CA VAL A 66 15.81 13.85 -5.73
C VAL A 66 15.54 14.51 -7.09
N ILE A 67 14.85 13.82 -8.00
CA ILE A 67 14.49 14.39 -9.31
C ILE A 67 13.63 15.63 -9.12
N ASN A 68 12.59 15.57 -8.28
CA ASN A 68 11.71 16.71 -8.01
C ASN A 68 12.46 17.88 -7.36
N ALA A 69 13.41 17.61 -6.46
CA ALA A 69 14.27 18.63 -5.84
C ALA A 69 15.17 19.33 -6.88
N ILE A 70 15.81 18.58 -7.79
CA ILE A 70 16.62 19.12 -8.87
C ILE A 70 15.79 20.04 -9.77
N VAL A 71 14.58 19.60 -10.14
CA VAL A 71 13.66 20.37 -10.99
C VAL A 71 13.18 21.63 -10.27
N ALA A 72 12.84 21.55 -8.98
CA ALA A 72 12.45 22.70 -8.17
C ALA A 72 13.57 23.74 -8.08
N PHE A 73 14.80 23.29 -7.89
CA PHE A 73 16.00 24.15 -7.87
C PHE A 73 16.24 24.79 -9.23
N ALA A 74 16.25 24.02 -10.32
CA ALA A 74 16.47 24.51 -11.68
C ALA A 74 15.42 25.50 -12.16
N SER A 75 14.17 25.38 -11.67
CA SER A 75 13.06 26.28 -12.02
C SER A 75 13.04 27.57 -11.19
N GLY A 76 13.94 27.77 -10.26
CA GLY A 76 13.97 28.93 -9.36
C GLY A 76 12.84 29.00 -8.33
N ASN A 77 12.00 27.96 -8.27
CA ASN A 77 10.85 27.91 -7.35
C ASN A 77 11.19 27.34 -5.97
N TRP A 78 12.47 27.11 -5.68
CA TRP A 78 12.92 26.53 -4.43
C TRP A 78 12.40 27.28 -3.19
N SER A 79 12.43 28.62 -3.22
CA SER A 79 11.94 29.45 -2.14
C SER A 79 10.44 29.25 -1.82
N ASN A 80 9.63 29.02 -2.85
CA ASN A 80 8.20 28.81 -2.66
C ASN A 80 7.86 27.48 -1.98
N TYR A 81 8.71 26.48 -2.10
CA TYR A 81 8.52 25.18 -1.43
C TYR A 81 9.00 25.17 0.03
N PHE A 82 10.04 25.95 0.35
CA PHE A 82 10.69 25.89 1.67
C PHE A 82 10.56 27.16 2.49
N MET A 83 10.29 28.32 1.87
CA MET A 83 10.23 29.62 2.55
C MET A 83 8.83 30.23 2.67
N SER A 84 7.79 29.65 2.07
CA SER A 84 6.43 30.20 2.16
C SER A 84 5.71 29.91 3.47
N SER A 85 6.44 29.63 4.56
CA SER A 85 5.83 29.54 5.89
C SER A 85 5.82 30.90 6.58
N ASP A 86 5.07 31.85 6.04
CA ASP A 86 4.74 33.12 6.73
C ASP A 86 3.98 32.92 8.07
N GLY A 87 3.78 31.69 8.48
CA GLY A 87 3.06 31.30 9.69
C GLY A 87 3.92 30.96 10.91
N GLY A 88 5.23 31.25 10.94
CA GLY A 88 6.05 31.08 12.15
C GLY A 88 6.17 29.65 12.68
N LEU A 89 6.01 28.62 11.81
CA LEU A 89 6.21 27.22 12.22
C LEU A 89 7.69 26.99 12.51
N SER A 90 8.01 26.51 13.70
CA SER A 90 9.35 26.06 14.06
C SER A 90 9.81 24.96 13.10
N THR A 91 11.07 25.00 12.70
CA THR A 91 11.71 23.99 11.83
C THR A 91 11.43 22.55 12.33
N MET A 92 11.44 22.34 13.65
CA MET A 92 11.10 21.06 14.28
C MET A 92 9.66 20.61 13.99
N LYS A 93 8.70 21.54 13.98
CA LYS A 93 7.31 21.20 13.63
C LYS A 93 7.18 20.81 12.17
N VAL A 94 7.86 21.51 11.25
CA VAL A 94 7.86 21.19 9.82
C VAL A 94 8.46 19.81 9.60
N ILE A 95 9.61 19.50 10.19
CA ILE A 95 10.24 18.17 10.12
C ILE A 95 9.27 17.10 10.63
N GLY A 96 8.64 17.32 11.78
CA GLY A 96 7.68 16.39 12.35
C GLY A 96 6.49 16.11 11.44
N ILE A 97 5.92 17.14 10.80
CA ILE A 97 4.82 16.99 9.84
C ILE A 97 5.25 16.17 8.62
N VAL A 98 6.43 16.45 8.06
CA VAL A 98 6.97 15.71 6.90
C VAL A 98 7.19 14.25 7.25
N VAL A 99 7.82 13.96 8.39
CA VAL A 99 8.05 12.58 8.85
C VAL A 99 6.74 11.84 9.05
N MET A 100 5.75 12.46 9.71
CA MET A 100 4.44 11.85 9.93
C MET A 100 3.71 11.59 8.62
N ALA A 101 3.74 12.54 7.68
CA ALA A 101 3.14 12.37 6.36
C ALA A 101 3.78 11.21 5.59
N LEU A 102 5.12 11.08 5.63
CA LEU A 102 5.84 9.96 5.03
C LEU A 102 5.47 8.62 5.68
N LEU A 103 5.37 8.56 6.99
CA LEU A 103 4.96 7.34 7.70
C LEU A 103 3.55 6.90 7.31
N ILE A 104 2.58 7.83 7.33
CA ILE A 104 1.20 7.55 6.92
C ILE A 104 1.17 7.09 5.45
N PHE A 105 1.91 7.74 4.57
CA PHE A 105 1.97 7.43 3.16
C PHE A 105 2.52 6.01 2.90
N VAL A 106 3.69 5.68 3.48
CA VAL A 106 4.31 4.34 3.34
C VAL A 106 3.40 3.26 3.92
N THR A 107 2.83 3.49 5.10
CA THR A 107 1.94 2.52 5.75
C THR A 107 0.65 2.30 4.94
N SER A 108 0.10 3.37 4.33
CA SER A 108 -1.07 3.27 3.45
C SER A 108 -0.79 2.41 2.20
N ILE A 109 0.40 2.51 1.62
CA ILE A 109 0.81 1.67 0.48
C ILE A 109 0.94 0.22 0.91
N VAL A 110 1.55 -0.06 2.06
CA VAL A 110 1.64 -1.42 2.61
C VAL A 110 0.23 -1.99 2.80
N MET A 111 -0.71 -1.22 3.37
CA MET A 111 -2.10 -1.64 3.53
C MET A 111 -2.75 -1.96 2.19
N VAL A 112 -2.55 -1.15 1.15
CA VAL A 112 -3.07 -1.44 -0.21
C VAL A 112 -2.52 -2.77 -0.73
N TRP A 113 -1.24 -3.04 -0.57
CA TRP A 113 -0.65 -4.31 -1.00
C TRP A 113 -1.17 -5.51 -0.22
N THR A 114 -1.29 -5.40 1.11
CA THR A 114 -1.86 -6.48 1.93
C THR A 114 -3.31 -6.76 1.56
N THR A 115 -4.10 -5.74 1.25
CA THR A 115 -5.48 -5.87 0.75
C THR A 115 -5.53 -6.58 -0.61
N ILE A 116 -4.66 -6.21 -1.56
CA ILE A 116 -4.59 -6.87 -2.88
C ILE A 116 -4.25 -8.35 -2.71
N SER A 117 -3.24 -8.68 -1.90
CA SER A 117 -2.87 -10.06 -1.60
C SER A 117 -4.01 -10.83 -0.92
N LEU A 118 -4.74 -10.19 -0.01
CA LEU A 118 -5.88 -10.79 0.67
C LEU A 118 -6.99 -11.17 -0.34
N ILE A 119 -7.36 -10.25 -1.24
CA ILE A 119 -8.32 -10.52 -2.30
C ILE A 119 -7.88 -11.73 -3.13
N HIS A 120 -6.62 -11.72 -3.55
CA HIS A 120 -6.07 -12.77 -4.40
C HIS A 120 -6.06 -14.14 -3.71
N LEU A 121 -5.58 -14.22 -2.47
CA LEU A 121 -5.52 -15.46 -1.69
C LEU A 121 -6.92 -16.01 -1.34
N ILE A 122 -7.91 -15.15 -1.05
CA ILE A 122 -9.30 -15.57 -0.86
C ILE A 122 -9.82 -16.22 -2.15
N ILE A 123 -9.56 -15.60 -3.30
CA ILE A 123 -10.04 -16.12 -4.59
C ILE A 123 -9.37 -17.45 -4.95
N LEU A 124 -8.06 -17.58 -4.67
CA LEU A 124 -7.36 -18.86 -4.84
C LEU A 124 -7.95 -19.94 -3.94
N SER A 125 -8.18 -19.63 -2.65
CA SER A 125 -8.76 -20.56 -1.68
C SER A 125 -10.12 -21.06 -2.11
N ILE A 126 -11.02 -20.17 -2.54
CA ILE A 126 -12.35 -20.56 -3.02
C ILE A 126 -12.24 -21.31 -4.37
N GLY A 127 -11.32 -20.86 -5.24
CA GLY A 127 -11.08 -21.47 -6.56
C GLY A 127 -10.65 -22.93 -6.49
N ALA A 128 -9.97 -23.35 -5.41
CA ALA A 128 -9.55 -24.74 -5.20
C ALA A 128 -10.74 -25.71 -5.03
N PHE A 129 -11.90 -25.22 -4.58
CA PHE A 129 -13.11 -26.04 -4.40
C PHE A 129 -14.02 -26.06 -5.63
N LEU A 130 -13.67 -25.41 -6.73
CA LEU A 130 -14.52 -25.28 -7.91
C LEU A 130 -14.26 -26.34 -8.97
N PRO A 131 -15.32 -26.92 -9.61
CA PRO A 131 -15.18 -27.89 -10.68
C PRO A 131 -14.49 -27.31 -11.91
N ILE A 132 -13.65 -28.13 -12.56
CA ILE A 132 -12.67 -27.76 -13.60
C ILE A 132 -13.29 -27.07 -14.83
N GLY A 133 -14.55 -27.36 -15.19
CA GLY A 133 -15.14 -26.94 -16.47
C GLY A 133 -15.51 -25.45 -16.61
N ARG A 134 -15.70 -24.70 -15.50
CA ARG A 134 -16.15 -23.29 -15.50
C ARG A 134 -15.28 -22.35 -14.68
N GLN A 135 -14.07 -22.77 -14.36
CA GLN A 135 -13.19 -22.05 -13.42
C GLN A 135 -12.89 -20.61 -13.86
N ARG A 136 -12.68 -20.31 -15.15
CA ARG A 136 -12.33 -18.97 -15.63
C ARG A 136 -13.46 -17.96 -15.39
N LEU A 137 -14.68 -18.32 -15.73
CA LEU A 137 -15.83 -17.44 -15.58
C LEU A 137 -16.16 -17.22 -14.11
N ILE A 138 -16.15 -18.30 -13.32
CA ILE A 138 -16.43 -18.22 -11.88
C ILE A 138 -15.36 -17.44 -11.15
N ARG A 139 -14.07 -17.60 -11.48
CA ARG A 139 -12.99 -16.78 -10.92
C ARG A 139 -13.19 -15.29 -11.26
N GLY A 140 -13.59 -14.95 -12.48
CA GLY A 140 -13.88 -13.57 -12.86
C GLY A 140 -15.01 -12.95 -12.04
N ILE A 141 -16.11 -13.67 -11.86
CA ILE A 141 -17.23 -13.24 -11.02
C ILE A 141 -16.79 -13.09 -9.55
N LEU A 142 -15.99 -14.06 -9.07
CA LEU A 142 -15.48 -14.04 -7.71
C LEU A 142 -14.59 -12.83 -7.43
N TYR A 143 -13.72 -12.45 -8.40
CA TYR A 143 -12.92 -11.22 -8.31
C TYR A 143 -13.81 -9.99 -8.13
N ILE A 144 -14.87 -9.88 -8.91
CA ILE A 144 -15.80 -8.75 -8.81
C ILE A 144 -16.50 -8.75 -7.43
N VAL A 145 -17.06 -9.88 -7.02
CA VAL A 145 -17.82 -9.99 -5.76
C VAL A 145 -16.93 -9.73 -4.55
N VAL A 146 -15.74 -10.36 -4.48
CA VAL A 146 -14.81 -10.19 -3.36
C VAL A 146 -14.27 -8.76 -3.32
N SER A 147 -13.90 -8.19 -4.48
CA SER A 147 -13.46 -6.78 -4.54
C SER A 147 -14.54 -5.81 -4.08
N LEU A 148 -15.79 -6.01 -4.51
CA LEU A 148 -16.92 -5.18 -4.05
C LEU A 148 -17.16 -5.33 -2.54
N ALA A 149 -17.08 -6.56 -2.01
CA ALA A 149 -17.23 -6.80 -0.57
C ALA A 149 -16.13 -6.09 0.24
N ILE A 150 -14.87 -6.15 -0.20
CA ILE A 150 -13.75 -5.48 0.46
C ILE A 150 -13.90 -3.96 0.36
N ILE A 151 -14.24 -3.43 -0.81
CA ILE A 151 -14.51 -1.98 -0.97
C ILE A 151 -15.62 -1.53 -0.05
N ARG A 152 -16.74 -2.28 0.06
CA ARG A 152 -17.83 -1.97 0.96
C ARG A 152 -17.39 -1.96 2.42
N THR A 153 -16.61 -2.96 2.83
CA THR A 153 -16.05 -3.05 4.18
C THR A 153 -15.11 -1.89 4.46
N ALA A 154 -14.22 -1.58 3.52
CA ALA A 154 -13.30 -0.44 3.63
C ALA A 154 -14.05 0.88 3.79
N VAL A 155 -15.06 1.14 2.95
CA VAL A 155 -15.91 2.35 3.05
C VAL A 155 -16.58 2.43 4.43
N GLY A 156 -17.11 1.30 4.95
CA GLY A 156 -17.70 1.23 6.29
C GLY A 156 -16.68 1.57 7.40
N VAL A 157 -15.49 1.00 7.32
CA VAL A 157 -14.40 1.28 8.27
C VAL A 157 -13.97 2.74 8.21
N PHE A 158 -13.78 3.29 7.01
CA PHE A 158 -13.43 4.71 6.84
C PHE A 158 -14.54 5.65 7.30
N HIS A 159 -15.80 5.28 7.17
CA HIS A 159 -16.93 6.06 7.70
C HIS A 159 -16.92 6.09 9.24
N ILE A 160 -16.74 4.93 9.89
CA ILE A 160 -16.61 4.83 11.35
C ILE A 160 -15.38 5.62 11.82
N TYR A 161 -14.25 5.46 11.13
CA TYR A 161 -13.04 6.23 11.40
C TYR A 161 -13.29 7.73 11.31
N GLY A 162 -13.96 8.21 10.26
CA GLY A 162 -14.34 9.61 10.08
C GLY A 162 -15.21 10.14 11.24
N MET A 163 -16.19 9.35 11.72
CA MET A 163 -17.01 9.70 12.87
C MET A 163 -16.18 9.83 14.16
N VAL A 164 -15.26 8.91 14.40
CA VAL A 164 -14.37 8.97 15.56
C VAL A 164 -13.43 10.17 15.48
N MET A 165 -12.85 10.41 14.29
CA MET A 165 -11.90 11.52 14.09
C MET A 165 -12.55 12.91 14.12
N SER A 166 -13.81 13.04 13.71
CA SER A 166 -14.54 14.31 13.78
C SER A 166 -14.74 14.82 15.22
N GLY A 167 -14.70 13.92 16.20
CA GLY A 167 -14.73 14.25 17.62
C GLY A 167 -13.38 14.66 18.24
N LEU A 168 -12.27 14.47 17.49
CA LEU A 168 -10.93 14.79 17.94
C LEU A 168 -10.48 16.14 17.33
N SER A 169 -9.80 16.96 18.13
CA SER A 169 -9.18 18.19 17.61
C SER A 169 -8.10 17.86 16.58
N VAL A 170 -8.04 18.62 15.48
CA VAL A 170 -6.98 18.48 14.48
C VAL A 170 -5.62 18.75 15.14
N GLY A 171 -4.77 17.74 15.20
CA GLY A 171 -3.46 17.83 15.85
C GLY A 171 -2.65 16.54 15.78
N TRP A 172 -1.56 16.49 16.51
CA TRP A 172 -0.68 15.31 16.57
C TRP A 172 -1.42 14.04 17.03
N GLY A 173 -2.40 14.18 17.95
CA GLY A 173 -3.20 13.05 18.43
C GLY A 173 -3.98 12.37 17.32
N THR A 174 -4.61 13.15 16.41
CA THR A 174 -5.34 12.60 15.25
C THR A 174 -4.40 11.95 14.26
N ALA A 175 -3.21 12.52 14.03
CA ALA A 175 -2.21 11.94 13.13
C ALA A 175 -1.71 10.59 13.65
N PHE A 176 -1.38 10.46 14.94
CA PHE A 176 -0.98 9.20 15.55
C PHE A 176 -2.11 8.16 15.57
N ALA A 177 -3.35 8.58 15.85
CA ALA A 177 -4.50 7.68 15.80
C ALA A 177 -4.75 7.16 14.39
N SER A 178 -4.60 8.01 13.37
CA SER A 178 -4.70 7.61 11.94
C SER A 178 -3.63 6.60 11.57
N LEU A 179 -2.38 6.87 11.92
CA LEU A 179 -1.27 5.95 11.67
C LEU A 179 -1.51 4.61 12.37
N GLY A 180 -1.92 4.64 13.63
CA GLY A 180 -2.23 3.44 14.41
C GLY A 180 -3.35 2.59 13.79
N ALA A 181 -4.42 3.23 13.31
CA ALA A 181 -5.53 2.55 12.65
C ALA A 181 -5.08 1.86 11.34
N ILE A 182 -4.29 2.54 10.50
CA ILE A 182 -3.79 1.98 9.24
C ILE A 182 -2.84 0.81 9.52
N VAL A 183 -1.92 0.95 10.49
CA VAL A 183 -1.01 -0.14 10.90
C VAL A 183 -1.80 -1.35 11.40
N LEU A 184 -2.82 -1.14 12.23
CA LEU A 184 -3.64 -2.23 12.76
C LEU A 184 -4.34 -3.00 11.64
N VAL A 185 -4.95 -2.31 10.68
CA VAL A 185 -5.58 -2.95 9.52
C VAL A 185 -4.56 -3.74 8.70
N ALA A 186 -3.40 -3.14 8.38
CA ALA A 186 -2.34 -3.80 7.61
C ALA A 186 -1.80 -5.06 8.33
N VAL A 187 -1.68 -5.03 9.65
CA VAL A 187 -1.27 -6.21 10.45
C VAL A 187 -2.34 -7.29 10.41
N LEU A 188 -3.62 -6.94 10.61
CA LEU A 188 -4.71 -7.91 10.55
C LEU A 188 -4.81 -8.58 9.18
N GLU A 189 -4.71 -7.80 8.10
CA GLU A 189 -4.68 -8.33 6.72
C GLU A 189 -3.46 -9.23 6.49
N SER A 190 -2.28 -8.84 6.98
CA SER A 190 -1.06 -9.66 6.86
C SER A 190 -1.20 -10.99 7.59
N VAL A 191 -1.78 -11.00 8.79
CA VAL A 191 -2.06 -12.25 9.53
C VAL A 191 -3.05 -13.12 8.76
N ALA A 192 -4.12 -12.52 8.21
CA ALA A 192 -5.08 -13.26 7.39
C ALA A 192 -4.43 -13.86 6.14
N ASN A 193 -3.55 -13.11 5.46
CA ASN A 193 -2.80 -13.59 4.30
C ASN A 193 -1.91 -14.80 4.64
N ILE A 194 -1.18 -14.73 5.76
CA ILE A 194 -0.33 -15.84 6.21
C ILE A 194 -1.18 -17.09 6.56
N LEU A 195 -2.32 -16.90 7.23
CA LEU A 195 -3.22 -18.00 7.54
C LEU A 195 -3.83 -18.64 6.30
N LEU A 196 -4.20 -17.85 5.30
CA LEU A 196 -4.70 -18.34 4.02
C LEU A 196 -3.61 -19.10 3.25
N MET A 197 -2.38 -18.60 3.23
CA MET A 197 -1.26 -19.29 2.61
C MET A 197 -1.04 -20.66 3.26
N ASN A 198 -0.91 -20.72 4.58
CA ASN A 198 -0.65 -21.97 5.31
C ASN A 198 -1.77 -23.00 5.14
N LYS A 199 -3.04 -22.56 5.10
CA LYS A 199 -4.16 -23.49 5.16
C LYS A 199 -4.67 -23.98 3.80
N PHE A 200 -4.61 -23.11 2.78
CA PHE A 200 -5.28 -23.38 1.50
C PHE A 200 -4.32 -23.55 0.33
N VAL A 201 -3.10 -23.05 0.45
CA VAL A 201 -2.12 -23.16 -0.62
C VAL A 201 -1.37 -24.50 -0.55
N GLU A 202 -1.23 -25.10 0.65
CA GLU A 202 -0.66 -26.44 0.82
C GLU A 202 -1.59 -27.57 0.37
N THR A 203 -2.91 -27.37 0.40
CA THR A 203 -3.90 -28.39 0.04
C THR A 203 -4.18 -28.49 -1.45
N ALA A 204 -3.58 -27.65 -2.28
CA ALA A 204 -3.75 -27.66 -3.74
C ALA A 204 -2.72 -28.56 -4.48
N GLN A 205 -1.96 -29.39 -3.75
CA GLN A 205 -1.09 -30.44 -4.28
C GLN A 205 -1.90 -31.77 -4.35
#